data_e9ba9539c0806d941a95c1ca27e78c14
#
_entry.id   e9ba9539c0806d941a95c1ca27e78c14
#
_cell.length_a   1.000
_cell.length_b   1.000
_cell.length_c   1.000
_cell.angle_alpha   90.00
_cell.angle_beta   90.00
_cell.angle_gamma   90.00
#
_symmetry.space_group_name_H-M   'P 1'
#
loop_
_entity.id
_entity.type
_entity.pdbx_description
1 polymer ?
#
loop_
_entity_poly.entity_id
_entity_poly.type
_entity_poly.pdbx_seq_one_letter_code
_entity_poly.pdbx_strand_id
1 'polypeptide(L)'
;MLPLSQWLVGAELRWFRLWLGLGLILIAAVFYLSLTPVDIPAEHLDKIYHAATYGVMMGWFVQLYRGVRSHAILAVGFILMGVLIEVLQGFHPMRYFDVLDMLANAVGVLIAWAIGTTAFSRILVRFESLLH
;
A
#
# COMPACT_ATOMS: atom_id res chain seq x y z
N MET A 1 2.66 14.31 -23.45
CA MET A 1 2.47 13.37 -22.34
C MET A 1 3.85 12.96 -21.84
N LEU A 2 4.16 13.22 -20.58
CA LEU A 2 5.46 12.84 -20.02
C LEU A 2 5.51 11.32 -19.83
N PRO A 3 6.66 10.66 -20.13
CA PRO A 3 6.77 9.22 -19.92
C PRO A 3 6.63 8.86 -18.43
N LEU A 4 6.07 7.69 -18.13
CA LEU A 4 5.82 7.22 -16.76
C LEU A 4 7.07 7.27 -15.87
N SER A 5 8.26 7.09 -16.45
CA SER A 5 9.54 7.20 -15.76
C SER A 5 9.83 8.57 -15.15
N GLN A 6 9.13 9.61 -15.60
CA GLN A 6 9.26 10.96 -15.03
C GLN A 6 8.29 11.22 -13.87
N TRP A 7 7.30 10.34 -13.67
CA TRP A 7 6.32 10.47 -12.60
C TRP A 7 6.75 9.76 -11.32
N LEU A 8 7.40 8.62 -11.47
CA LEU A 8 7.89 7.81 -10.36
C LEU A 8 9.43 7.74 -10.42
N VAL A 9 10.06 8.25 -9.38
CA VAL A 9 11.53 8.19 -9.24
C VAL A 9 11.89 6.99 -8.36
N GLY A 10 12.51 5.99 -8.97
CA GLY A 10 12.96 4.78 -8.25
C GLY A 10 14.05 5.08 -7.23
N ALA A 11 14.04 4.35 -6.12
CA ALA A 11 15.15 4.33 -5.17
C ALA A 11 16.37 3.62 -5.76
N GLU A 12 17.56 4.00 -5.33
CA GLU A 12 18.81 3.33 -5.71
C GLU A 12 18.96 2.01 -4.95
N LEU A 13 18.25 0.98 -5.42
CA LEU A 13 18.26 -0.37 -4.90
C LEU A 13 18.90 -1.31 -5.93
N ARG A 14 19.87 -2.11 -5.48
CA ARG A 14 20.51 -3.12 -6.33
C ARG A 14 19.51 -4.15 -6.86
N TRP A 15 18.60 -4.58 -5.99
CA TRP A 15 17.58 -5.57 -6.30
C TRP A 15 16.18 -4.96 -6.45
N PHE A 16 16.11 -3.77 -7.03
CA PHE A 16 14.83 -3.04 -7.20
C PHE A 16 13.72 -3.91 -7.79
N ARG A 17 14.04 -4.70 -8.85
CA ARG A 17 13.04 -5.56 -9.49
C ARG A 17 12.51 -6.65 -8.57
N LEU A 18 13.36 -7.20 -7.69
CA LEU A 18 12.95 -8.18 -6.69
C LEU A 18 11.99 -7.54 -5.68
N TRP A 19 12.38 -6.40 -5.12
CA TRP A 19 11.56 -5.69 -4.15
C TRP A 19 10.24 -5.20 -4.74
N LEU A 20 10.26 -4.73 -6.00
CA LEU A 20 9.04 -4.38 -6.73
C LEU A 20 8.15 -5.62 -6.94
N GLY A 21 8.71 -6.75 -7.35
CA GLY A 21 7.99 -8.01 -7.50
C GLY A 21 7.29 -8.44 -6.22
N LEU A 22 7.99 -8.36 -5.08
CA LEU A 22 7.40 -8.66 -3.76
C LEU A 22 6.26 -7.69 -3.42
N GLY A 23 6.40 -6.40 -3.74
CA GLY A 23 5.34 -5.41 -3.56
C GLY A 23 4.12 -5.69 -4.42
N LEU A 24 4.32 -6.11 -5.67
CA LEU A 24 3.21 -6.49 -6.57
C LEU A 24 2.50 -7.76 -6.09
N ILE A 25 3.24 -8.72 -5.55
CA ILE A 25 2.66 -9.92 -4.91
C ILE A 25 1.82 -9.50 -3.69
N LEU A 26 2.31 -8.57 -2.89
CA LEU A 26 1.55 -8.03 -1.76
C LEU A 26 0.23 -7.40 -2.21
N ILE A 27 0.25 -6.57 -3.26
CA ILE A 27 -0.97 -5.99 -3.84
C ILE A 27 -1.94 -7.09 -4.30
N ALA A 28 -1.45 -8.09 -5.03
CA ALA A 28 -2.27 -9.21 -5.49
C ALA A 28 -2.89 -9.99 -4.32
N ALA A 29 -2.12 -10.23 -3.27
CA ALA A 29 -2.60 -10.89 -2.06
C ALA A 29 -3.70 -10.07 -1.36
N VAL A 30 -3.54 -8.75 -1.28
CA VAL A 30 -4.57 -7.88 -0.70
C VAL A 30 -5.86 -7.93 -1.52
N PHE A 31 -5.79 -7.88 -2.86
CA PHE A 31 -6.97 -8.06 -3.70
C PHE A 31 -7.65 -9.40 -3.46
N TYR A 32 -6.88 -10.48 -3.49
CA TYR A 32 -7.42 -11.83 -3.28
C TYR A 32 -8.10 -11.97 -1.92
N LEU A 33 -7.42 -11.59 -0.83
CA LEU A 33 -7.95 -11.71 0.53
C LEU A 33 -9.14 -10.77 0.78
N SER A 34 -9.12 -9.58 0.19
CA SER A 34 -10.21 -8.62 0.32
C SER A 34 -11.50 -9.08 -0.35
N LEU A 35 -11.41 -9.84 -1.43
CA LEU A 35 -12.55 -10.37 -2.17
C LEU A 35 -12.94 -11.78 -1.75
N THR A 36 -12.16 -12.41 -0.86
CA THR A 36 -12.47 -13.73 -0.29
C THR A 36 -13.22 -13.54 1.04
N PRO A 37 -14.31 -14.29 1.30
CA PRO A 37 -15.00 -14.22 2.59
C PRO A 37 -14.07 -14.64 3.74
N VAL A 38 -13.92 -13.78 4.74
CA VAL A 38 -13.13 -14.05 5.96
C VAL A 38 -13.95 -13.58 7.15
N ASP A 39 -14.08 -14.42 8.15
CA ASP A 39 -14.69 -14.05 9.43
C ASP A 39 -13.73 -13.17 10.23
N ILE A 40 -14.10 -11.92 10.45
CA ILE A 40 -13.37 -10.99 11.30
C ILE A 40 -14.12 -10.87 12.62
N PRO A 41 -13.47 -11.23 13.76
CA PRO A 41 -14.20 -11.47 15.02
C PRO A 41 -14.82 -10.23 15.66
N ALA A 42 -14.35 -9.01 15.31
CA ALA A 42 -14.85 -7.78 15.93
C ALA A 42 -14.73 -6.59 14.96
N GLU A 43 -15.76 -5.75 14.93
CA GLU A 43 -15.87 -4.61 14.02
C GLU A 43 -14.72 -3.60 14.16
N HIS A 44 -14.28 -3.31 15.38
CA HIS A 44 -13.16 -2.38 15.61
C HIS A 44 -11.80 -2.97 15.15
N LEU A 45 -11.63 -4.30 15.22
CA LEU A 45 -10.45 -4.98 14.68
C LEU A 45 -10.43 -4.96 13.16
N ASP A 46 -11.61 -4.99 12.51
CA ASP A 46 -11.74 -4.86 11.08
C ASP A 46 -11.12 -3.55 10.58
N LYS A 47 -11.44 -2.41 11.20
CA LYS A 47 -10.86 -1.11 10.86
C LYS A 47 -9.34 -1.07 11.05
N ILE A 48 -8.84 -1.69 12.11
CA ILE A 48 -7.39 -1.81 12.37
C ILE A 48 -6.73 -2.65 11.28
N TYR A 49 -7.33 -3.76 10.85
CA TYR A 49 -6.81 -4.58 9.75
C TYR A 49 -6.77 -3.81 8.44
N HIS A 50 -7.81 -3.04 8.11
CA HIS A 50 -7.81 -2.17 6.92
C HIS A 50 -6.68 -1.15 6.96
N ALA A 51 -6.56 -0.39 8.04
CA ALA A 51 -5.50 0.61 8.19
C ALA A 51 -4.11 -0.02 8.16
N ALA A 52 -3.90 -1.14 8.86
CA ALA A 52 -2.62 -1.85 8.88
C ALA A 52 -2.24 -2.40 7.50
N THR A 53 -3.18 -3.00 6.78
CA THR A 53 -2.95 -3.57 5.45
C THR A 53 -2.50 -2.50 4.46
N TYR A 54 -3.22 -1.39 4.38
CA TYR A 54 -2.89 -0.29 3.47
C TYR A 54 -1.65 0.47 3.93
N GLY A 55 -1.43 0.57 5.24
CA GLY A 55 -0.21 1.12 5.80
C GLY A 55 1.03 0.30 5.44
N VAL A 56 0.94 -1.03 5.51
CA VAL A 56 2.04 -1.93 5.10
C VAL A 56 2.31 -1.82 3.60
N MET A 57 1.28 -1.78 2.75
CA MET A 57 1.48 -1.59 1.31
C MET A 57 2.17 -0.26 1.01
N MET A 58 1.66 0.83 1.53
CA MET A 58 2.28 2.14 1.32
C MET A 58 3.70 2.19 1.90
N GLY A 59 3.89 1.66 3.10
CA GLY A 59 5.20 1.55 3.77
C GLY A 59 6.23 0.77 2.97
N TRP A 60 5.79 -0.28 2.27
CA TRP A 60 6.65 -1.01 1.33
C TRP A 60 7.04 -0.15 0.14
N PHE A 61 6.08 0.49 -0.51
CA PHE A 61 6.33 1.24 -1.75
C PHE A 61 7.09 2.55 -1.52
N VAL A 62 7.01 3.18 -0.35
CA VAL A 62 7.87 4.33 -0.03
C VAL A 62 9.36 3.96 0.09
N GLN A 63 9.68 2.67 0.25
CA GLN A 63 11.06 2.18 0.18
C GLN A 63 11.59 2.14 -1.25
N LEU A 64 10.69 1.92 -2.22
CA LEU A 64 11.03 1.69 -3.62
C LEU A 64 11.14 2.97 -4.43
N TYR A 65 10.45 4.03 -4.01
CA TYR A 65 10.36 5.27 -4.76
C TYR A 65 10.77 6.47 -3.90
N ARG A 66 11.26 7.51 -4.55
CA ARG A 66 11.79 8.72 -3.91
C ARG A 66 10.96 9.95 -4.27
N GLY A 67 10.93 10.88 -3.35
CA GLY A 67 10.39 12.21 -3.54
C GLY A 67 8.89 12.32 -3.23
N VAL A 68 8.49 13.52 -2.87
CA VAL A 68 7.10 13.85 -2.49
C VAL A 68 6.12 13.51 -3.59
N ARG A 69 6.48 13.79 -4.85
CA ARG A 69 5.61 13.50 -6.01
C ARG A 69 5.36 12.00 -6.18
N SER A 70 6.41 11.18 -6.11
CA SER A 70 6.27 9.72 -6.21
C SER A 70 5.39 9.18 -5.09
N HIS A 71 5.63 9.62 -3.87
CA HIS A 71 4.84 9.20 -2.70
C HIS A 71 3.39 9.66 -2.79
N ALA A 72 3.13 10.88 -3.30
CA ALA A 72 1.77 11.38 -3.52
C ALA A 72 1.01 10.52 -4.54
N ILE A 73 1.67 10.15 -5.65
CA ILE A 73 1.07 9.28 -6.69
C ILE A 73 0.75 7.90 -6.10
N LEU A 74 1.66 7.32 -5.32
CA LEU A 74 1.43 6.04 -4.66
C LEU A 74 0.27 6.13 -3.65
N ALA A 75 0.23 7.19 -2.85
CA ALA A 75 -0.84 7.40 -1.88
C ALA A 75 -2.22 7.50 -2.54
N VAL A 76 -2.34 8.31 -3.60
CA VAL A 76 -3.58 8.42 -4.38
C VAL A 76 -3.94 7.06 -5.00
N GLY A 77 -2.97 6.36 -5.57
CA GLY A 77 -3.18 5.04 -6.16
C GLY A 77 -3.72 4.02 -5.16
N PHE A 78 -3.15 3.93 -3.96
CA PHE A 78 -3.61 3.01 -2.92
C PHE A 78 -4.96 3.42 -2.33
N ILE A 79 -5.24 4.71 -2.16
CA ILE A 79 -6.56 5.18 -1.72
C ILE A 79 -7.61 4.81 -2.75
N LEU A 80 -7.36 5.04 -4.05
CA LEU A 80 -8.27 4.65 -5.13
C LEU A 80 -8.43 3.13 -5.22
N MET A 81 -7.37 2.36 -5.01
CA MET A 81 -7.44 0.89 -4.92
C MET A 81 -8.37 0.46 -3.77
N GLY A 82 -8.28 1.12 -2.61
CA GLY A 82 -9.16 0.87 -1.48
C GLY A 82 -10.63 1.13 -1.80
N VAL A 83 -10.91 2.24 -2.50
CA VAL A 83 -12.27 2.56 -2.97
C VAL A 83 -12.76 1.50 -3.95
N LEU A 84 -11.93 1.11 -4.92
CA LEU A 84 -12.29 0.07 -5.90
C LEU A 84 -12.61 -1.26 -5.22
N ILE A 85 -11.78 -1.73 -4.31
CA ILE A 85 -12.00 -2.98 -3.58
C ILE A 85 -13.29 -2.91 -2.79
N GLU A 86 -13.57 -1.78 -2.13
CA GLU A 86 -14.79 -1.61 -1.34
C GLU A 86 -16.04 -1.65 -2.23
N VAL A 87 -16.00 -1.03 -3.41
CA VAL A 87 -17.08 -1.12 -4.39
C VAL A 87 -17.29 -2.56 -4.85
N LEU A 88 -16.20 -3.29 -5.14
CA LEU A 88 -16.27 -4.70 -5.53
C LEU A 88 -16.82 -5.58 -4.41
N GLN A 89 -16.46 -5.30 -3.16
CA GLN A 89 -17.02 -5.99 -1.99
C GLN A 89 -18.54 -5.76 -1.86
N GLY A 90 -19.03 -4.59 -2.23
CA GLY A 90 -20.46 -4.29 -2.24
C GLY A 90 -21.27 -5.15 -3.21
N PHE A 91 -20.64 -5.73 -4.24
CA PHE A 91 -21.28 -6.70 -5.17
C PHE A 91 -21.18 -8.15 -4.70
N HIS A 92 -20.39 -8.43 -3.67
CA HIS A 92 -20.23 -9.79 -3.16
C HIS A 92 -21.33 -10.12 -2.14
N PRO A 93 -22.01 -11.29 -2.25
CA PRO A 93 -23.15 -11.62 -1.36
C PRO A 93 -22.76 -11.80 0.11
N MET A 94 -21.48 -12.04 0.40
CA MET A 94 -20.93 -12.26 1.75
C MET A 94 -20.16 -11.05 2.29
N ARG A 95 -20.18 -9.90 1.60
CA ARG A 95 -19.48 -8.68 1.97
C ARG A 95 -20.40 -7.47 1.90
N TYR A 96 -20.01 -6.38 2.55
CA TYR A 96 -20.74 -5.12 2.55
C TYR A 96 -19.84 -3.99 2.04
N PHE A 97 -20.48 -3.01 1.41
CA PHE A 97 -19.86 -1.72 1.15
C PHE A 97 -19.83 -0.91 2.45
N ASP A 98 -18.66 -0.48 2.89
CA ASP A 98 -18.50 0.31 4.12
C ASP A 98 -17.56 1.50 3.89
N VAL A 99 -18.10 2.71 3.97
CA VAL A 99 -17.34 3.96 3.85
C VAL A 99 -16.27 4.08 4.94
N LEU A 100 -16.51 3.54 6.13
CA LEU A 100 -15.54 3.57 7.22
C LEU A 100 -14.31 2.71 6.90
N ASP A 101 -14.46 1.65 6.13
CA ASP A 101 -13.34 0.86 5.64
C ASP A 101 -12.48 1.64 4.66
N MET A 102 -13.11 2.43 3.76
CA MET A 102 -12.38 3.36 2.90
C MET A 102 -11.57 4.37 3.69
N LEU A 103 -12.17 4.94 4.74
CA LEU A 103 -11.47 5.90 5.61
C LEU A 103 -10.32 5.25 6.37
N ALA A 104 -10.51 4.04 6.89
CA ALA A 104 -9.45 3.28 7.56
C ALA A 104 -8.29 2.99 6.62
N ASN A 105 -8.57 2.57 5.38
CA ASN A 105 -7.57 2.37 4.34
C ASN A 105 -6.77 3.66 4.08
N ALA A 106 -7.46 4.78 3.88
CA ALA A 106 -6.83 6.07 3.64
C ALA A 106 -5.96 6.53 4.82
N VAL A 107 -6.43 6.34 6.05
CA VAL A 107 -5.65 6.65 7.27
C VAL A 107 -4.36 5.85 7.31
N GLY A 108 -4.42 4.54 7.01
CA GLY A 108 -3.24 3.69 6.93
C GLY A 108 -2.23 4.18 5.91
N VAL A 109 -2.69 4.52 4.71
CA VAL A 109 -1.84 5.09 3.64
C VAL A 109 -1.18 6.40 4.08
N LEU A 110 -1.94 7.31 4.66
CA LEU A 110 -1.44 8.63 5.08
C LEU A 110 -0.44 8.53 6.23
N ILE A 111 -0.67 7.65 7.20
CA ILE A 111 0.29 7.39 8.30
C ILE A 111 1.60 6.84 7.73
N ALA A 112 1.53 5.85 6.84
CA ALA A 112 2.71 5.27 6.22
C ALA A 112 3.46 6.27 5.35
N TRP A 113 2.76 7.16 4.65
CA TRP A 113 3.38 8.26 3.91
C TRP A 113 4.13 9.21 4.85
N ALA A 114 3.51 9.63 5.95
CA ALA A 114 4.15 10.48 6.95
C ALA A 114 5.43 9.84 7.52
N ILE A 115 5.37 8.55 7.87
CA ILE A 115 6.54 7.77 8.30
C ILE A 115 7.58 7.67 7.18
N GLY A 116 7.15 7.54 5.93
CA GLY A 116 8.00 7.47 4.74
C GLY A 116 8.75 8.76 4.43
N THR A 117 8.41 9.89 5.05
CA THR A 117 9.21 11.13 4.95
C THR A 117 10.45 11.11 5.87
N THR A 118 10.58 10.10 6.71
CA THR A 118 11.67 9.92 7.68
C THR A 118 12.72 8.93 7.16
N ALA A 119 13.71 8.63 8.01
CA ALA A 119 14.72 7.62 7.73
C ALA A 119 14.15 6.20 7.49
N PHE A 120 12.89 5.95 7.86
CA PHE A 120 12.16 4.71 7.57
C PHE A 120 12.19 4.36 6.07
N SER A 121 12.07 5.35 5.18
CA SER A 121 12.10 5.13 3.72
C SER A 121 13.42 4.58 3.18
N ARG A 122 14.45 4.46 4.02
CA ARG A 122 15.78 3.95 3.64
C ARG A 122 16.09 2.56 4.22
N ILE A 123 15.12 1.87 4.77
CA ILE A 123 15.37 0.56 5.40
C ILE A 123 15.91 -0.44 4.39
N LEU A 124 15.29 -0.57 3.20
CA LEU A 124 15.78 -1.50 2.17
C LEU A 124 17.16 -1.12 1.63
N VAL A 125 17.42 0.16 1.42
CA VAL A 125 18.75 0.64 1.00
C VAL A 125 19.80 0.28 2.04
N ARG A 126 19.51 0.49 3.30
CA ARG A 126 20.41 0.11 4.41
C ARG A 126 20.59 -1.40 4.50
N PHE A 127 19.51 -2.14 4.37
CA PHE A 127 19.56 -3.60 4.36
C PHE A 127 20.49 -4.11 3.25
N GLU A 128 20.32 -3.64 2.03
CA GLU A 128 21.21 -4.01 0.92
C GLU A 128 22.68 -3.64 1.19
N SER A 129 22.93 -2.50 1.83
CA SER A 129 24.30 -2.08 2.16
C SER A 129 25.00 -2.99 3.18
N LEU A 130 24.23 -3.72 4.00
CA LEU A 130 24.78 -4.68 4.97
C LEU A 130 25.16 -6.02 4.32
N LEU A 131 24.72 -6.27 3.10
CA LEU A 131 24.98 -7.51 2.36
C LEU A 131 26.24 -7.42 1.46
N HIS A 132 27.02 -6.34 1.59
CA HIS A 132 28.25 -6.06 0.81
C HIS A 132 29.52 -6.07 1.64
#